data_d31c7e51005330d1c82be4ac62731c4c
#
_entry.id   d31c7e51005330d1c82be4ac62731c4c
#
_cell.length_a   1.000
_cell.length_b   1.000
_cell.length_c   1.000
_cell.angle_alpha   90.00
_cell.angle_beta   90.00
_cell.angle_gamma   90.00
#
_symmetry.space_group_name_H-M   'P 1'
#
loop_
_entity.id
_entity.type
_entity.pdbx_description
1 polymer ?
#
loop_
_entity_poly.entity_id
_entity_poly.type
_entity_poly.pdbx_seq_one_letter_code
_entity_poly.pdbx_strand_id
1 'polypeptide(L)'
;LVGSEMCIRDGVVEAGTGTGKTYAYLAPALRAKKKVIISTGSKALQDQLYSRDLPTVAKALKFTGKLALLKGRSNYLCLERLEQQALAGGDLPVQTLSDVILLRSWSNQTQDGDISTCASVAEDSQAWPLVTSTNDNCLGSDCPLYKDCFVVKARKKAMDADVVVVNHHLFLADMVVKESGFAELIPEAEVMIFDEAHQLPDIASQYFGQSLSSRQLLDLAKDITIAYRTELKDTQQLQKCADRLAQSAQDFRLQLGDPGYRGNLRELLADSHIQRALLLLDDALELCYDGAILSLGRSALLDAAFERATLYRGRLKRLKEINQPGYSYWYECTSRHFTLALTPLTVAEK
;
A
#
# COMPACT_ATOMS: atom_id res chain seq x y z
N LEU A 1 -8.30 36.23 -27.74
CA LEU A 1 -8.41 35.02 -26.91
C LEU A 1 -7.75 33.87 -27.66
N VAL A 2 -6.45 33.75 -27.54
CA VAL A 2 -5.72 32.56 -28.03
C VAL A 2 -5.75 31.57 -26.87
N GLY A 3 -6.61 30.58 -26.96
CA GLY A 3 -6.53 29.42 -26.11
C GLY A 3 -5.21 28.71 -26.41
N SER A 4 -4.35 28.61 -25.41
CA SER A 4 -3.22 27.69 -25.46
C SER A 4 -3.79 26.28 -25.39
N GLU A 5 -4.12 25.70 -26.53
CA GLU A 5 -4.31 24.28 -26.64
C GLU A 5 -2.97 23.63 -26.30
N MET A 6 -2.86 23.15 -25.07
CA MET A 6 -1.80 22.25 -24.67
C MET A 6 -2.02 20.99 -25.52
N CYS A 7 -1.26 20.84 -26.62
CA CYS A 7 -1.32 19.65 -27.46
C CYS A 7 -0.77 18.48 -26.64
N ILE A 8 -1.66 17.81 -25.88
CA ILE A 8 -1.36 16.49 -25.33
C ILE A 8 -1.24 15.56 -26.52
N ARG A 9 -0.07 15.01 -26.73
CA ARG A 9 0.19 14.00 -27.77
C ARG A 9 0.28 12.66 -27.08
N ASP A 10 -0.77 11.87 -27.21
CA ASP A 10 -0.78 10.50 -26.77
C ASP A 10 -0.31 9.59 -27.89
N GLY A 11 0.50 8.61 -27.56
CA GLY A 11 1.00 7.60 -28.49
C GLY A 11 0.99 6.23 -27.86
N VAL A 12 0.43 5.25 -28.56
CA VAL A 12 0.50 3.84 -28.17
C VAL A 12 1.42 3.15 -29.18
N VAL A 13 2.43 2.44 -28.66
CA VAL A 13 3.40 1.70 -29.47
C VAL A 13 3.42 0.24 -29.01
N GLU A 14 3.18 -0.67 -29.95
CA GLU A 14 3.32 -2.09 -29.70
C GLU A 14 4.64 -2.60 -30.32
N ALA A 15 5.40 -3.35 -29.55
CA ALA A 15 6.62 -4.00 -30.03
C ALA A 15 6.85 -5.30 -29.26
N GLY A 16 7.33 -6.33 -29.94
CA GLY A 16 7.63 -7.64 -29.36
C GLY A 16 8.69 -7.60 -28.26
N THR A 17 8.81 -8.70 -27.52
CA THR A 17 9.88 -8.86 -26.54
C THR A 17 11.26 -8.88 -27.18
N GLY A 18 12.26 -8.30 -26.52
CA GLY A 18 13.64 -8.28 -27.05
C GLY A 18 13.93 -7.25 -28.15
N THR A 19 12.96 -6.47 -28.60
CA THR A 19 13.13 -5.46 -29.66
C THR A 19 13.85 -4.18 -29.26
N GLY A 20 14.19 -4.04 -27.96
CA GLY A 20 14.84 -2.86 -27.44
C GLY A 20 13.87 -1.73 -27.03
N LYS A 21 12.61 -2.02 -26.75
CA LYS A 21 11.58 -1.05 -26.32
C LYS A 21 12.11 -0.06 -25.28
N THR A 22 12.76 -0.57 -24.25
CA THR A 22 13.28 0.22 -23.12
C THR A 22 14.23 1.33 -23.61
N TYR A 23 15.18 0.99 -24.46
CA TYR A 23 16.12 1.97 -25.02
C TYR A 23 15.43 2.95 -25.98
N ALA A 24 14.43 2.46 -26.72
CA ALA A 24 13.69 3.27 -27.68
C ALA A 24 12.91 4.42 -27.00
N TYR A 25 12.33 4.21 -25.82
CA TYR A 25 11.67 5.31 -25.09
C TYR A 25 12.60 6.08 -24.16
N LEU A 26 13.65 5.45 -23.59
CA LEU A 26 14.59 6.14 -22.69
C LEU A 26 15.39 7.22 -23.42
N ALA A 27 15.85 6.95 -24.64
CA ALA A 27 16.70 7.89 -25.37
C ALA A 27 15.99 9.23 -25.64
N PRO A 28 14.77 9.29 -26.22
CA PRO A 28 14.05 10.54 -26.37
C PRO A 28 13.63 11.17 -25.05
N ALA A 29 13.25 10.36 -24.05
CA ALA A 29 12.90 10.86 -22.72
C ALA A 29 14.03 11.67 -22.07
N LEU A 30 15.26 11.13 -22.07
CA LEU A 30 16.42 11.83 -21.53
C LEU A 30 16.84 13.06 -22.34
N ARG A 31 16.50 13.10 -23.64
CA ARG A 31 16.80 14.24 -24.52
C ARG A 31 15.76 15.34 -24.49
N ALA A 32 14.56 15.05 -23.99
CA ALA A 32 13.43 15.99 -23.98
C ALA A 32 13.68 17.24 -23.12
N LYS A 33 14.62 17.20 -22.17
CA LYS A 33 14.90 18.26 -21.19
C LYS A 33 13.64 18.70 -20.42
N LYS A 34 12.78 17.74 -20.17
CA LYS A 34 11.50 17.88 -19.45
C LYS A 34 11.49 16.94 -18.28
N LYS A 35 10.62 17.20 -17.32
CA LYS A 35 10.39 16.26 -16.23
C LYS A 35 9.64 15.04 -16.75
N VAL A 36 10.19 13.85 -16.53
CA VAL A 36 9.69 12.58 -17.06
C VAL A 36 9.36 11.63 -15.92
N ILE A 37 8.18 11.02 -15.98
CA ILE A 37 7.82 9.86 -15.18
C ILE A 37 7.81 8.62 -16.08
N ILE A 38 8.47 7.56 -15.63
CA ILE A 38 8.43 6.26 -16.28
C ILE A 38 7.79 5.27 -15.32
N SER A 39 6.64 4.74 -15.69
CA SER A 39 5.88 3.77 -14.92
C SER A 39 6.00 2.38 -15.54
N THR A 40 6.30 1.36 -14.72
CA THR A 40 6.47 -0.04 -15.15
C THR A 40 5.48 -0.96 -14.46
N GLY A 41 5.25 -2.15 -15.01
CA GLY A 41 4.27 -3.10 -14.48
C GLY A 41 4.67 -3.81 -13.18
N SER A 42 5.96 -4.00 -12.92
CA SER A 42 6.43 -4.77 -11.75
C SER A 42 7.62 -4.14 -11.04
N LYS A 43 7.84 -4.53 -9.77
CA LYS A 43 9.01 -4.11 -8.99
C LYS A 43 10.32 -4.55 -9.63
N ALA A 44 10.38 -5.78 -10.14
CA ALA A 44 11.59 -6.31 -10.78
C ALA A 44 11.97 -5.51 -12.03
N LEU A 45 10.99 -5.16 -12.88
CA LEU A 45 11.20 -4.28 -14.03
C LEU A 45 11.60 -2.87 -13.61
N GLN A 46 11.01 -2.34 -12.55
CA GLN A 46 11.36 -1.03 -11.99
C GLN A 46 12.82 -1.00 -11.53
N ASP A 47 13.25 -2.01 -10.78
CA ASP A 47 14.63 -2.11 -10.30
C ASP A 47 15.62 -2.31 -11.45
N GLN A 48 15.30 -3.17 -12.43
CA GLN A 48 16.12 -3.37 -13.64
C GLN A 48 16.26 -2.07 -14.45
N LEU A 49 15.16 -1.38 -14.69
CA LEU A 49 15.15 -0.13 -15.43
C LEU A 49 16.03 0.93 -14.75
N TYR A 50 15.87 1.10 -13.45
CA TYR A 50 16.59 2.13 -12.69
C TYR A 50 18.07 1.80 -12.48
N SER A 51 18.41 0.54 -12.17
CA SER A 51 19.78 0.15 -11.81
C SER A 51 20.68 -0.15 -13.03
N ARG A 52 20.10 -0.56 -14.16
CA ARG A 52 20.86 -1.02 -15.33
C ARG A 52 20.59 -0.20 -16.59
N ASP A 53 19.33 -0.12 -17.00
CA ASP A 53 19.02 0.36 -18.35
C ASP A 53 19.10 1.91 -18.41
N LEU A 54 18.51 2.60 -17.46
CA LEU A 54 18.51 4.06 -17.38
C LEU A 54 19.93 4.64 -17.22
N PRO A 55 20.80 4.15 -16.32
CA PRO A 55 22.19 4.61 -16.23
C PRO A 55 23.00 4.35 -17.51
N THR A 56 22.74 3.25 -18.20
CA THR A 56 23.41 2.91 -19.46
C THR A 56 23.11 3.95 -20.55
N VAL A 57 21.83 4.29 -20.73
CA VAL A 57 21.40 5.29 -21.70
C VAL A 57 21.83 6.69 -21.28
N ALA A 58 21.71 7.02 -19.99
CA ALA A 58 22.14 8.31 -19.44
C ALA A 58 23.65 8.57 -19.71
N LYS A 59 24.48 7.55 -19.46
CA LYS A 59 25.91 7.62 -19.76
C LYS A 59 26.19 7.82 -21.25
N ALA A 60 25.51 7.06 -22.12
CA ALA A 60 25.67 7.15 -23.57
C ALA A 60 25.27 8.53 -24.10
N LEU A 61 24.23 9.13 -23.55
CA LEU A 61 23.73 10.46 -23.93
C LEU A 61 24.39 11.62 -23.20
N LYS A 62 25.32 11.34 -22.28
CA LYS A 62 25.95 12.34 -21.37
C LYS A 62 24.89 13.15 -20.61
N PHE A 63 23.84 12.49 -20.16
CA PHE A 63 22.78 13.10 -19.38
C PHE A 63 23.30 13.53 -18.01
N THR A 64 23.07 14.78 -17.64
CA THR A 64 23.53 15.39 -16.37
C THR A 64 22.41 15.64 -15.37
N GLY A 65 21.16 15.32 -15.73
CA GLY A 65 20.02 15.47 -14.86
C GLY A 65 19.98 14.45 -13.75
N LYS A 66 19.10 14.69 -12.79
CA LYS A 66 18.90 13.82 -11.61
C LYS A 66 17.93 12.70 -11.92
N LEU A 67 18.30 11.50 -11.54
CA LEU A 67 17.47 10.30 -11.65
C LEU A 67 16.99 9.88 -10.26
N ALA A 68 15.73 9.47 -10.14
CA ALA A 68 15.18 8.93 -8.91
C ALA A 68 14.34 7.68 -9.15
N LEU A 69 14.41 6.77 -8.17
CA LEU A 69 13.52 5.63 -8.04
C LEU A 69 12.58 5.91 -6.88
N LEU A 70 11.27 5.77 -7.09
CA LEU A 70 10.28 5.88 -6.04
C LEU A 70 9.41 4.63 -6.02
N LYS A 71 9.45 3.92 -4.91
CA LYS A 71 8.62 2.73 -4.64
C LYS A 71 7.45 3.10 -3.71
N GLY A 72 6.45 2.23 -3.65
CA GLY A 72 5.40 2.33 -2.65
C GLY A 72 5.95 2.16 -1.23
N ARG A 73 5.30 2.78 -0.24
CA ARG A 73 5.81 2.82 1.15
C ARG A 73 6.08 1.46 1.79
N SER A 74 5.36 0.43 1.41
CA SER A 74 5.60 -0.95 1.88
C SER A 74 6.93 -1.56 1.41
N ASN A 75 7.69 -0.85 0.56
CA ASN A 75 9.02 -1.25 0.14
C ASN A 75 10.13 -0.52 0.89
N TYR A 76 9.79 0.24 1.91
CA TYR A 76 10.74 0.93 2.76
C TYR A 76 10.57 0.52 4.22
N LEU A 77 11.68 0.42 4.93
CA LEU A 77 11.67 0.24 6.37
C LEU A 77 10.97 1.44 7.03
N CYS A 78 10.04 1.17 7.93
CA CYS A 78 9.39 2.17 8.77
C CYS A 78 10.04 2.16 10.14
N LEU A 79 10.77 3.22 10.48
CA LEU A 79 11.48 3.33 11.74
C LEU A 79 10.53 3.33 12.94
N GLU A 80 9.38 4.01 12.82
CA GLU A 80 8.36 4.04 13.87
C GLU A 80 7.81 2.64 14.17
N ARG A 81 7.44 1.88 13.13
CA ARG A 81 6.94 0.51 13.33
C ARG A 81 8.03 -0.42 13.88
N LEU A 82 9.26 -0.22 13.46
CA LEU A 82 10.40 -0.97 14.00
C LEU A 82 10.57 -0.74 15.50
N GLU A 83 10.48 0.51 15.96
CA GLU A 83 10.56 0.85 17.38
C GLU A 83 9.36 0.34 18.17
N GLN A 84 8.15 0.46 17.63
CA GLN A 84 6.95 -0.10 18.22
C GLN A 84 7.06 -1.62 18.45
N GLN A 85 7.61 -2.37 17.50
CA GLN A 85 7.83 -3.81 17.69
C GLN A 85 8.83 -4.10 18.82
N ALA A 86 9.86 -3.28 18.97
CA ALA A 86 10.85 -3.43 20.04
C ALA A 86 10.25 -3.12 21.43
N LEU A 87 9.34 -2.15 21.52
CA LEU A 87 8.71 -1.73 22.78
C LEU A 87 7.54 -2.63 23.19
N ALA A 88 6.78 -3.15 22.22
CA ALA A 88 5.56 -3.90 22.49
C ALA A 88 5.82 -5.26 23.14
N GLY A 89 7.04 -5.81 23.09
CA GLY A 89 7.45 -7.05 23.78
C GLY A 89 6.51 -8.22 23.48
N GLY A 90 6.06 -8.36 22.22
CA GLY A 90 5.00 -9.31 21.86
C GLY A 90 5.49 -10.75 21.77
N ASP A 91 4.54 -11.69 21.81
CA ASP A 91 4.75 -13.12 21.58
C ASP A 91 5.03 -13.39 20.09
N LEU A 92 6.14 -12.82 19.57
CA LEU A 92 6.59 -13.10 18.21
C LEU A 92 7.31 -14.46 18.17
N PRO A 93 7.15 -15.21 17.08
CA PRO A 93 7.98 -16.38 16.84
C PRO A 93 9.47 -16.03 16.93
N VAL A 94 10.28 -16.90 17.50
CA VAL A 94 11.72 -16.67 17.74
C VAL A 94 12.44 -16.19 16.48
N GLN A 95 12.15 -16.80 15.32
CA GLN A 95 12.73 -16.38 14.05
C GLN A 95 12.34 -14.96 13.67
N THR A 96 11.07 -14.61 13.80
CA THR A 96 10.57 -13.24 13.50
C THR A 96 11.21 -12.20 14.43
N LEU A 97 11.38 -12.53 15.70
CA LEU A 97 12.07 -11.66 16.64
C LEU A 97 13.54 -11.46 16.27
N SER A 98 14.22 -12.53 15.89
CA SER A 98 15.61 -12.48 15.41
C SER A 98 15.72 -11.56 14.18
N ASP A 99 14.81 -11.69 13.22
CA ASP A 99 14.78 -10.87 12.01
C ASP A 99 14.54 -9.39 12.35
N VAL A 100 13.65 -9.08 13.29
CA VAL A 100 13.41 -7.68 13.76
C VAL A 100 14.69 -7.08 14.38
N ILE A 101 15.45 -7.87 15.15
CA ILE A 101 16.74 -7.42 15.72
C ILE A 101 17.75 -7.14 14.61
N LEU A 102 17.87 -8.00 13.61
CA LEU A 102 18.73 -7.78 12.44
C LEU A 102 18.32 -6.52 11.69
N LEU A 103 17.02 -6.30 11.48
CA LEU A 103 16.49 -5.10 10.83
C LEU A 103 16.79 -3.82 11.61
N ARG A 104 16.77 -3.89 12.94
CA ARG A 104 17.18 -2.76 13.79
C ARG A 104 18.67 -2.43 13.62
N SER A 105 19.53 -3.44 13.50
CA SER A 105 20.95 -3.21 13.18
C SER A 105 21.11 -2.62 11.77
N TRP A 106 20.40 -3.17 10.79
CA TRP A 106 20.45 -2.71 9.41
C TRP A 106 19.89 -1.28 9.24
N SER A 107 18.92 -0.86 10.04
CA SER A 107 18.35 0.49 9.99
C SER A 107 19.39 1.60 10.20
N ASN A 108 20.46 1.31 10.93
CA ASN A 108 21.56 2.23 11.17
C ASN A 108 22.61 2.26 10.03
N GLN A 109 22.54 1.33 9.09
CA GLN A 109 23.49 1.17 7.99
C GLN A 109 22.91 1.61 6.65
N THR A 110 21.60 1.39 6.45
CA THR A 110 20.94 1.75 5.21
C THR A 110 20.79 3.26 5.04
N GLN A 111 20.98 3.75 3.82
CA GLN A 111 20.82 5.16 3.49
C GLN A 111 19.44 5.49 2.95
N ASP A 112 18.78 4.52 2.32
CA ASP A 112 17.50 4.69 1.63
C ASP A 112 16.36 3.87 2.23
N GLY A 113 16.67 2.88 3.07
CA GLY A 113 15.69 2.01 3.71
C GLY A 113 14.94 1.10 2.76
N ASP A 114 15.40 0.94 1.52
CA ASP A 114 14.78 0.03 0.55
C ASP A 114 14.98 -1.43 1.00
N ILE A 115 13.88 -2.11 1.34
CA ILE A 115 13.93 -3.48 1.88
C ILE A 115 14.55 -4.49 0.92
N SER A 116 14.51 -4.23 -0.39
CA SER A 116 15.13 -5.10 -1.40
C SER A 116 16.67 -5.11 -1.33
N THR A 117 17.26 -4.13 -0.64
CA THR A 117 18.72 -4.04 -0.44
C THR A 117 19.20 -4.71 0.84
N CYS A 118 18.28 -5.19 1.68
CA CYS A 118 18.61 -5.87 2.93
C CYS A 118 18.96 -7.34 2.68
N ALA A 119 20.24 -7.67 2.75
CA ALA A 119 20.71 -9.05 2.56
C ALA A 119 20.65 -9.89 3.84
N SER A 120 20.42 -9.29 5.02
CA SER A 120 20.47 -9.98 6.31
C SER A 120 19.19 -10.68 6.72
N VAL A 121 18.06 -10.38 6.03
CA VAL A 121 16.74 -10.96 6.31
C VAL A 121 16.13 -11.45 5.00
N ALA A 122 15.56 -12.66 5.02
CA ALA A 122 14.96 -13.27 3.85
C ALA A 122 13.75 -12.43 3.32
N GLU A 123 13.54 -12.43 2.01
CA GLU A 123 12.47 -11.66 1.37
C GLU A 123 11.07 -12.09 1.83
N ASP A 124 10.89 -13.36 2.18
CA ASP A 124 9.63 -13.94 2.66
C ASP A 124 9.45 -13.89 4.18
N SER A 125 10.36 -13.25 4.91
CA SER A 125 10.29 -13.14 6.37
C SER A 125 8.99 -12.48 6.83
N GLN A 126 8.41 -13.06 7.89
CA GLN A 126 7.24 -12.52 8.56
C GLN A 126 7.52 -11.21 9.32
N ALA A 127 8.77 -10.79 9.41
CA ALA A 127 9.16 -9.51 10.01
C ALA A 127 8.80 -8.32 9.12
N TRP A 128 8.84 -8.46 7.79
CA TRP A 128 8.61 -7.34 6.86
C TRP A 128 7.28 -6.63 7.04
N PRO A 129 6.13 -7.33 7.13
CA PRO A 129 4.85 -6.66 7.39
C PRO A 129 4.79 -5.93 8.74
N LEU A 130 5.65 -6.30 9.69
CA LEU A 130 5.69 -5.68 11.02
C LEU A 130 6.44 -4.36 11.04
N VAL A 131 7.44 -4.20 10.17
CA VAL A 131 8.38 -3.07 10.14
C VAL A 131 8.25 -2.21 8.89
N THR A 132 7.29 -2.48 8.02
CA THR A 132 6.92 -1.61 6.90
C THR A 132 5.56 -0.96 7.15
N SER A 133 5.22 0.10 6.42
CA SER A 133 3.94 0.77 6.56
C SER A 133 3.09 0.67 5.29
N THR A 134 1.79 0.77 5.47
CA THR A 134 0.79 0.90 4.41
C THR A 134 0.20 2.32 4.44
N ASN A 135 -0.65 2.67 3.48
CA ASN A 135 -1.39 3.93 3.53
C ASN A 135 -2.31 3.99 4.76
N ASP A 136 -2.86 2.84 5.15
CA ASP A 136 -3.83 2.75 6.24
C ASP A 136 -3.19 2.90 7.62
N ASN A 137 -1.92 2.48 7.81
CA ASN A 137 -1.29 2.45 9.14
C ASN A 137 -0.11 3.43 9.33
N CYS A 138 0.13 4.32 8.37
CA CYS A 138 1.16 5.35 8.49
C CYS A 138 0.62 6.59 9.21
N LEU A 139 1.34 7.08 10.21
CA LEU A 139 0.97 8.29 10.97
C LEU A 139 1.14 9.60 10.19
N GLY A 140 1.68 9.55 8.96
CA GLY A 140 1.85 10.76 8.14
C GLY A 140 2.76 11.80 8.77
N SER A 141 2.30 13.06 8.75
CA SER A 141 3.00 14.21 9.37
C SER A 141 3.11 14.12 10.89
N ASP A 142 2.22 13.38 11.53
CA ASP A 142 2.16 13.24 12.99
C ASP A 142 3.13 12.18 13.53
N CYS A 143 3.85 11.50 12.63
CA CYS A 143 4.85 10.51 12.99
C CYS A 143 6.04 11.17 13.71
N PRO A 144 6.42 10.71 14.91
CA PRO A 144 7.57 11.23 15.65
C PRO A 144 8.88 11.18 14.84
N LEU A 145 9.02 10.16 13.98
CA LEU A 145 10.19 9.92 13.14
C LEU A 145 10.02 10.42 11.70
N TYR A 146 9.10 11.37 11.46
CA TYR A 146 8.79 11.89 10.12
C TYR A 146 10.02 12.44 9.40
N LYS A 147 10.92 13.18 10.11
CA LYS A 147 12.13 13.79 9.55
C LYS A 147 13.13 12.74 9.05
N ASP A 148 13.17 11.58 9.68
CA ASP A 148 14.09 10.49 9.36
C ASP A 148 13.47 9.46 8.43
N CYS A 149 12.17 9.56 8.15
CA CYS A 149 11.40 8.63 7.36
C CYS A 149 11.98 8.43 5.95
N PHE A 150 12.30 7.18 5.61
CA PHE A 150 12.86 6.82 4.31
C PHE A 150 11.90 7.10 3.15
N VAL A 151 10.60 6.93 3.35
CA VAL A 151 9.58 7.27 2.33
C VAL A 151 9.57 8.77 2.04
N VAL A 152 9.66 9.61 3.08
CA VAL A 152 9.71 11.08 2.94
C VAL A 152 10.99 11.50 2.20
N LYS A 153 12.13 10.90 2.57
CA LYS A 153 13.41 11.14 1.89
C LYS A 153 13.37 10.71 0.41
N ALA A 154 12.78 9.54 0.11
CA ALA A 154 12.64 9.05 -1.26
C ALA A 154 11.72 9.96 -2.10
N ARG A 155 10.59 10.40 -1.55
CA ARG A 155 9.68 11.36 -2.21
C ARG A 155 10.38 12.68 -2.49
N LYS A 156 11.11 13.23 -1.53
CA LYS A 156 11.87 14.46 -1.75
C LYS A 156 12.88 14.31 -2.88
N LYS A 157 13.62 13.19 -2.94
CA LYS A 157 14.52 12.91 -4.06
C LYS A 157 13.77 12.85 -5.40
N ALA A 158 12.57 12.23 -5.43
CA ALA A 158 11.74 12.16 -6.63
C ALA A 158 11.23 13.54 -7.07
N MET A 159 10.81 14.39 -6.13
CA MET A 159 10.39 15.76 -6.42
C MET A 159 11.51 16.59 -7.07
N ASP A 160 12.75 16.39 -6.65
CA ASP A 160 13.94 17.10 -7.14
C ASP A 160 14.53 16.48 -8.43
N ALA A 161 14.04 15.34 -8.88
CA ALA A 161 14.60 14.61 -10.02
C ALA A 161 13.99 15.05 -11.36
N ASP A 162 14.78 14.95 -12.42
CA ASP A 162 14.35 15.20 -13.79
C ASP A 162 13.65 13.96 -14.39
N VAL A 163 14.09 12.77 -14.00
CA VAL A 163 13.48 11.51 -14.40
C VAL A 163 13.17 10.65 -13.17
N VAL A 164 11.92 10.25 -13.04
CA VAL A 164 11.45 9.43 -11.92
C VAL A 164 10.91 8.10 -12.43
N VAL A 165 11.44 7.01 -11.90
CA VAL A 165 10.93 5.66 -12.18
C VAL A 165 9.98 5.25 -11.05
N VAL A 166 8.77 4.86 -11.41
CA VAL A 166 7.72 4.36 -10.50
C VAL A 166 7.15 3.05 -11.02
N ASN A 167 6.28 2.40 -10.28
CA ASN A 167 5.44 1.33 -10.82
C ASN A 167 4.00 1.80 -11.03
N HIS A 168 3.22 1.06 -11.81
CA HIS A 168 1.83 1.39 -12.11
C HIS A 168 0.98 1.50 -10.85
N HIS A 169 1.23 0.67 -9.85
CA HIS A 169 0.51 0.74 -8.58
C HIS A 169 0.71 2.08 -7.87
N LEU A 170 1.94 2.58 -7.80
CA LEU A 170 2.22 3.87 -7.17
C LEU A 170 1.66 5.03 -7.99
N PHE A 171 1.73 4.94 -9.33
CA PHE A 171 1.17 5.95 -10.23
C PHE A 171 -0.35 6.08 -10.03
N LEU A 172 -1.08 4.97 -10.04
CA LEU A 172 -2.52 4.97 -9.85
C LEU A 172 -2.93 5.37 -8.41
N ALA A 173 -2.13 4.99 -7.41
CA ALA A 173 -2.33 5.47 -6.05
C ALA A 173 -2.22 7.00 -5.93
N ASP A 174 -1.27 7.61 -6.66
CA ASP A 174 -1.11 9.05 -6.72
C ASP A 174 -2.32 9.74 -7.37
N MET A 175 -2.83 9.18 -8.47
CA MET A 175 -4.03 9.70 -9.13
C MET A 175 -5.23 9.77 -8.16
N VAL A 176 -5.50 8.69 -7.43
CA VAL A 176 -6.60 8.63 -6.45
C VAL A 176 -6.41 9.66 -5.32
N VAL A 177 -5.18 9.84 -4.86
CA VAL A 177 -4.86 10.83 -3.81
C VAL A 177 -5.03 12.26 -4.32
N LYS A 178 -4.60 12.56 -5.54
CA LYS A 178 -4.80 13.87 -6.19
C LYS A 178 -6.27 14.20 -6.41
N GLU A 179 -7.08 13.24 -6.85
CA GLU A 179 -8.54 13.44 -6.98
C GLU A 179 -9.21 13.80 -5.65
N SER A 180 -8.68 13.29 -4.54
CA SER A 180 -9.19 13.59 -3.19
C SER A 180 -8.68 14.94 -2.63
N GLY A 181 -7.84 15.68 -3.34
CA GLY A 181 -7.28 16.96 -2.92
C GLY A 181 -6.17 16.87 -1.88
N PHE A 182 -5.60 15.68 -1.65
CA PHE A 182 -4.46 15.46 -0.76
C PHE A 182 -3.12 15.69 -1.49
N ALA A 183 -2.04 15.77 -0.70
CA ALA A 183 -0.70 16.00 -1.22
C ALA A 183 -0.24 14.93 -2.22
N GLU A 184 0.49 15.36 -3.25
CA GLU A 184 1.05 14.53 -4.31
C GLU A 184 2.04 13.49 -3.76
N LEU A 185 1.96 12.26 -4.27
CA LEU A 185 2.92 11.19 -3.97
C LEU A 185 4.12 11.22 -4.92
N ILE A 186 3.84 11.56 -6.20
CA ILE A 186 4.82 11.69 -7.28
C ILE A 186 4.75 13.11 -7.87
N PRO A 187 5.86 13.65 -8.38
CA PRO A 187 5.88 15.00 -8.94
C PRO A 187 4.99 15.11 -10.19
N GLU A 188 4.57 16.33 -10.50
CA GLU A 188 4.03 16.62 -11.83
C GLU A 188 5.11 16.42 -12.88
N ALA A 189 4.72 15.92 -14.05
CA ALA A 189 5.62 15.68 -15.17
C ALA A 189 4.98 16.09 -16.49
N GLU A 190 5.83 16.57 -17.40
CA GLU A 190 5.42 16.95 -18.75
C GLU A 190 5.39 15.76 -19.70
N VAL A 191 6.09 14.67 -19.35
CA VAL A 191 6.16 13.42 -20.12
C VAL A 191 5.90 12.24 -19.20
N MET A 192 4.94 11.42 -19.56
CA MET A 192 4.61 10.17 -18.85
C MET A 192 4.78 9.00 -19.81
N ILE A 193 5.52 7.98 -19.38
CA ILE A 193 5.79 6.76 -20.16
C ILE A 193 5.27 5.57 -19.35
N PHE A 194 4.38 4.80 -19.94
CA PHE A 194 3.85 3.57 -19.36
C PHE A 194 4.43 2.37 -20.11
N ASP A 195 5.38 1.69 -19.50
CA ASP A 195 5.94 0.44 -20.00
C ASP A 195 5.08 -0.75 -19.55
N GLU A 196 4.82 -1.70 -20.46
CA GLU A 196 3.88 -2.80 -20.23
C GLU A 196 2.44 -2.30 -19.89
N ALA A 197 1.98 -1.28 -20.61
CA ALA A 197 0.71 -0.57 -20.37
C ALA A 197 -0.54 -1.48 -20.42
N HIS A 198 -0.44 -2.67 -21.02
CA HIS A 198 -1.52 -3.65 -21.04
C HIS A 198 -1.96 -4.11 -19.63
N GLN A 199 -1.11 -3.92 -18.59
CA GLN A 199 -1.45 -4.24 -17.19
C GLN A 199 -2.26 -3.15 -16.49
N LEU A 200 -2.30 -1.93 -17.06
CA LEU A 200 -2.96 -0.78 -16.40
C LEU A 200 -4.45 -1.01 -16.12
N PRO A 201 -5.29 -1.56 -17.02
CA PRO A 201 -6.71 -1.74 -16.75
C PRO A 201 -6.97 -2.62 -15.53
N ASP A 202 -6.25 -3.73 -15.38
CA ASP A 202 -6.40 -4.65 -14.26
C ASP A 202 -5.97 -4.01 -12.94
N ILE A 203 -4.85 -3.29 -12.96
CA ILE A 203 -4.34 -2.59 -11.78
C ILE A 203 -5.29 -1.43 -11.41
N ALA A 204 -5.76 -0.64 -12.38
CA ALA A 204 -6.68 0.46 -12.16
C ALA A 204 -7.99 -0.02 -11.52
N SER A 205 -8.52 -1.16 -11.97
CA SER A 205 -9.72 -1.75 -11.38
C SER A 205 -9.59 -2.03 -9.87
N GLN A 206 -8.38 -2.36 -9.41
CA GLN A 206 -8.09 -2.56 -7.98
C GLN A 206 -8.07 -1.23 -7.22
N TYR A 207 -7.54 -0.16 -7.82
CA TYR A 207 -7.44 1.15 -7.16
C TYR A 207 -8.76 1.91 -7.09
N PHE A 208 -9.57 1.83 -8.12
CA PHE A 208 -10.92 2.43 -8.12
C PHE A 208 -11.97 1.54 -7.45
N GLY A 209 -11.58 0.36 -7.00
CA GLY A 209 -12.37 -0.53 -6.17
C GLY A 209 -12.26 -0.19 -4.69
N GLN A 210 -13.09 -0.86 -3.89
CA GLN A 210 -12.98 -0.85 -2.44
C GLN A 210 -12.85 -2.28 -1.95
N SER A 211 -11.98 -2.47 -0.98
CA SER A 211 -11.78 -3.78 -0.38
C SER A 211 -11.60 -3.70 1.13
N LEU A 212 -11.94 -4.80 1.78
CA LEU A 212 -11.65 -5.06 3.18
C LEU A 212 -11.02 -6.46 3.30
N SER A 213 -9.84 -6.53 3.87
CA SER A 213 -9.12 -7.78 4.05
C SER A 213 -8.90 -8.13 5.51
N SER A 214 -8.74 -9.42 5.80
CA SER A 214 -8.38 -9.86 7.15
C SER A 214 -7.05 -9.29 7.62
N ARG A 215 -6.10 -9.02 6.71
CA ARG A 215 -4.83 -8.36 7.08
C ARG A 215 -5.07 -6.98 7.66
N GLN A 216 -5.90 -6.17 7.02
CA GLN A 216 -6.25 -4.82 7.49
C GLN A 216 -6.89 -4.88 8.89
N LEU A 217 -7.79 -5.84 9.12
CA LEU A 217 -8.44 -6.02 10.42
C LEU A 217 -7.46 -6.50 11.51
N LEU A 218 -6.57 -7.43 11.17
CA LEU A 218 -5.54 -7.93 12.08
C LEU A 218 -4.48 -6.86 12.40
N ASP A 219 -4.09 -6.05 11.42
CA ASP A 219 -3.19 -4.92 11.63
C ASP A 219 -3.84 -3.85 12.51
N LEU A 220 -5.14 -3.57 12.32
CA LEU A 220 -5.89 -2.67 13.19
C LEU A 220 -5.93 -3.18 14.64
N ALA A 221 -6.27 -4.44 14.85
CA ALA A 221 -6.30 -5.06 16.18
C ALA A 221 -4.91 -5.01 16.84
N LYS A 222 -3.86 -5.28 16.07
CA LYS A 222 -2.49 -5.21 16.56
C LYS A 222 -2.09 -3.81 16.99
N ASP A 223 -2.39 -2.78 16.19
CA ASP A 223 -2.02 -1.41 16.51
C ASP A 223 -2.79 -0.90 17.75
N ILE A 224 -4.07 -1.29 17.93
CA ILE A 224 -4.82 -1.03 19.17
C ILE A 224 -4.15 -1.72 20.37
N THR A 225 -3.72 -2.97 20.22
CA THR A 225 -2.98 -3.72 21.26
C THR A 225 -1.66 -3.03 21.61
N ILE A 226 -0.92 -2.54 20.62
CA ILE A 226 0.33 -1.80 20.85
C ILE A 226 0.05 -0.51 21.60
N ALA A 227 -0.91 0.29 21.18
CA ALA A 227 -1.30 1.53 21.88
C ALA A 227 -1.69 1.27 23.34
N TYR A 228 -2.47 0.20 23.59
CA TYR A 228 -2.78 -0.22 24.96
C TYR A 228 -1.53 -0.55 25.77
N ARG A 229 -0.64 -1.40 25.24
CA ARG A 229 0.54 -1.88 25.96
C ARG A 229 1.59 -0.80 26.20
N THR A 230 1.69 0.18 25.34
CA THR A 230 2.72 1.25 25.43
C THR A 230 2.20 2.48 26.18
N GLU A 231 1.01 2.97 25.83
CA GLU A 231 0.56 4.30 26.26
C GLU A 231 -0.73 4.27 27.12
N LEU A 232 -1.61 3.27 26.93
CA LEU A 232 -2.99 3.26 27.45
C LEU A 232 -3.30 2.08 28.37
N LYS A 233 -2.36 1.68 29.21
CA LYS A 233 -2.47 0.49 30.11
C LYS A 233 -3.64 0.54 31.07
N ASP A 234 -4.20 1.71 31.33
CA ASP A 234 -5.39 1.95 32.15
C ASP A 234 -6.70 1.57 31.44
N THR A 235 -6.69 1.37 30.12
CA THR A 235 -7.88 1.12 29.31
C THR A 235 -7.95 -0.34 28.83
N GLN A 236 -8.18 -1.29 29.73
CA GLN A 236 -8.23 -2.74 29.42
C GLN A 236 -9.25 -3.10 28.32
N GLN A 237 -10.27 -2.27 28.10
CA GLN A 237 -11.26 -2.47 27.05
C GLN A 237 -10.63 -2.51 25.65
N LEU A 238 -9.56 -1.74 25.41
CA LEU A 238 -8.86 -1.72 24.12
C LEU A 238 -8.26 -3.08 23.79
N GLN A 239 -7.65 -3.77 24.78
CA GLN A 239 -7.12 -5.12 24.54
C GLN A 239 -8.25 -6.11 24.20
N LYS A 240 -9.37 -6.05 24.96
CA LYS A 240 -10.49 -6.98 24.74
C LYS A 240 -11.15 -6.82 23.37
N CYS A 241 -11.36 -5.57 22.90
CA CYS A 241 -11.94 -5.35 21.58
C CYS A 241 -10.96 -5.73 20.47
N ALA A 242 -9.66 -5.48 20.62
CA ALA A 242 -8.64 -5.91 19.68
C ALA A 242 -8.58 -7.44 19.54
N ASP A 243 -8.56 -8.17 20.66
CA ASP A 243 -8.55 -9.63 20.67
C ASP A 243 -9.81 -10.19 20.00
N ARG A 244 -10.99 -9.59 20.28
CA ARG A 244 -12.25 -9.99 19.67
C ARG A 244 -12.26 -9.74 18.15
N LEU A 245 -11.72 -8.61 17.68
CA LEU A 245 -11.61 -8.31 16.25
C LEU A 245 -10.70 -9.31 15.55
N ALA A 246 -9.53 -9.60 16.14
CA ALA A 246 -8.60 -10.58 15.59
C ALA A 246 -9.23 -11.97 15.49
N GLN A 247 -9.91 -12.41 16.57
CA GLN A 247 -10.60 -13.70 16.59
C GLN A 247 -11.74 -13.76 15.55
N SER A 248 -12.60 -12.74 15.49
CA SER A 248 -13.72 -12.70 14.53
C SER A 248 -13.25 -12.70 13.09
N ALA A 249 -12.13 -12.04 12.78
CA ALA A 249 -11.53 -12.06 11.45
C ALA A 249 -11.00 -13.44 11.07
N GLN A 250 -10.40 -14.17 12.01
CA GLN A 250 -9.94 -15.54 11.81
C GLN A 250 -11.12 -16.51 11.65
N ASP A 251 -12.13 -16.39 12.50
CA ASP A 251 -13.34 -17.22 12.45
C ASP A 251 -14.09 -17.02 11.15
N PHE A 252 -14.24 -15.77 10.68
CA PHE A 252 -14.84 -15.48 9.39
C PHE A 252 -14.05 -16.12 8.24
N ARG A 253 -12.70 -16.07 8.29
CA ARG A 253 -11.86 -16.76 7.30
C ARG A 253 -12.15 -18.26 7.23
N LEU A 254 -12.32 -18.91 8.37
CA LEU A 254 -12.59 -20.36 8.43
C LEU A 254 -13.95 -20.74 7.80
N GLN A 255 -14.92 -19.83 7.81
CA GLN A 255 -16.22 -20.05 7.17
C GLN A 255 -16.20 -19.96 5.63
N LEU A 256 -15.17 -19.34 5.05
CA LEU A 256 -15.08 -19.12 3.59
C LEU A 256 -14.65 -20.38 2.78
N GLY A 257 -14.42 -21.51 3.44
CA GLY A 257 -14.08 -22.75 2.76
C GLY A 257 -12.61 -22.87 2.33
N ASP A 258 -12.37 -23.61 1.24
CA ASP A 258 -11.04 -24.00 0.78
C ASP A 258 -10.18 -22.80 0.37
N PRO A 259 -8.85 -22.87 0.68
CA PRO A 259 -7.91 -21.83 0.29
C PRO A 259 -7.69 -21.80 -1.24
N GLY A 260 -7.43 -20.58 -1.75
CA GLY A 260 -7.18 -20.37 -3.18
C GLY A 260 -8.46 -20.13 -4.00
N TYR A 261 -9.62 -20.02 -3.35
CA TYR A 261 -10.88 -19.78 -4.03
C TYR A 261 -11.19 -18.28 -4.16
N ARG A 262 -11.62 -17.89 -5.35
CA ARG A 262 -12.20 -16.57 -5.64
C ARG A 262 -13.62 -16.76 -6.18
N GLY A 263 -14.58 -16.07 -5.60
CA GLY A 263 -15.99 -16.25 -5.92
C GLY A 263 -16.80 -14.97 -5.85
N ASN A 264 -18.07 -15.14 -6.18
CA ASN A 264 -19.06 -14.06 -6.16
C ASN A 264 -19.51 -13.78 -4.72
N LEU A 265 -19.32 -12.56 -4.25
CA LEU A 265 -19.72 -12.17 -2.88
C LEU A 265 -21.25 -12.20 -2.68
N ARG A 266 -22.04 -11.94 -3.73
CA ARG A 266 -23.51 -12.01 -3.64
C ARG A 266 -24.01 -13.43 -3.32
N GLU A 267 -23.41 -14.43 -3.97
CA GLU A 267 -23.73 -15.84 -3.73
C GLU A 267 -23.27 -16.26 -2.34
N LEU A 268 -22.08 -15.83 -1.93
CA LEU A 268 -21.53 -16.10 -0.60
C LEU A 268 -22.45 -15.57 0.50
N LEU A 269 -22.95 -14.35 0.36
CA LEU A 269 -23.82 -13.70 1.35
C LEU A 269 -25.26 -14.24 1.34
N ALA A 270 -25.62 -15.16 0.45
CA ALA A 270 -26.89 -15.90 0.53
C ALA A 270 -26.87 -16.98 1.63
N ASP A 271 -25.68 -17.41 2.07
CA ASP A 271 -25.55 -18.40 3.15
C ASP A 271 -25.74 -17.74 4.53
N SER A 272 -26.65 -18.30 5.32
CA SER A 272 -26.99 -17.80 6.66
C SER A 272 -25.85 -17.94 7.68
N HIS A 273 -24.97 -18.94 7.53
CA HIS A 273 -23.80 -19.12 8.39
C HIS A 273 -22.77 -18.01 8.11
N ILE A 274 -22.53 -17.70 6.84
CA ILE A 274 -21.67 -16.60 6.43
C ILE A 274 -22.22 -15.25 6.89
N GLN A 275 -23.51 -15.02 6.74
CA GLN A 275 -24.15 -13.79 7.23
C GLN A 275 -23.96 -13.61 8.74
N ARG A 276 -24.12 -14.68 9.53
CA ARG A 276 -23.91 -14.66 10.97
C ARG A 276 -22.46 -14.36 11.33
N ALA A 277 -21.52 -15.02 10.66
CA ALA A 277 -20.08 -14.79 10.88
C ALA A 277 -19.68 -13.35 10.50
N LEU A 278 -20.27 -12.79 9.44
CA LEU A 278 -20.04 -11.41 9.02
C LEU A 278 -20.64 -10.39 10.01
N LEU A 279 -21.79 -10.69 10.62
CA LEU A 279 -22.36 -9.87 11.70
C LEU A 279 -21.46 -9.84 12.92
N LEU A 280 -20.91 -11.00 13.34
CA LEU A 280 -19.95 -11.04 14.45
C LEU A 280 -18.66 -10.23 14.17
N LEU A 281 -18.22 -10.22 12.92
CA LEU A 281 -17.09 -9.40 12.49
C LEU A 281 -17.42 -7.90 12.53
N ASP A 282 -18.61 -7.53 12.07
CA ASP A 282 -19.11 -6.15 12.11
C ASP A 282 -19.23 -5.63 13.56
N ASP A 283 -19.85 -6.43 14.44
CA ASP A 283 -19.96 -6.12 15.86
C ASP A 283 -18.58 -5.97 16.55
N ALA A 284 -17.62 -6.82 16.17
CA ALA A 284 -16.26 -6.74 16.72
C ALA A 284 -15.53 -5.47 16.26
N LEU A 285 -15.72 -5.06 15.00
CA LEU A 285 -15.17 -3.83 14.46
C LEU A 285 -15.83 -2.59 15.09
N GLU A 286 -17.14 -2.64 15.34
CA GLU A 286 -17.86 -1.59 16.07
C GLU A 286 -17.35 -1.42 17.49
N LEU A 287 -17.14 -2.52 18.22
CA LEU A 287 -16.55 -2.48 19.55
C LEU A 287 -15.15 -1.85 19.58
N CYS A 288 -14.33 -2.07 18.55
CA CYS A 288 -13.04 -1.40 18.43
C CYS A 288 -13.20 0.11 18.20
N TYR A 289 -14.15 0.51 17.37
CA TYR A 289 -14.47 1.92 17.15
C TYR A 289 -14.93 2.60 18.45
N ASP A 290 -15.90 2.01 19.16
CA ASP A 290 -16.44 2.55 20.41
C ASP A 290 -15.39 2.60 21.53
N GLY A 291 -14.54 1.57 21.60
CA GLY A 291 -13.43 1.53 22.57
C GLY A 291 -12.38 2.59 22.33
N ALA A 292 -12.07 2.86 21.04
CA ALA A 292 -11.08 3.87 20.67
C ALA A 292 -11.57 5.29 20.91
N ILE A 293 -12.85 5.60 20.65
CA ILE A 293 -13.43 6.94 20.80
C ILE A 293 -13.28 7.50 22.24
N LEU A 294 -13.31 6.63 23.23
CA LEU A 294 -13.19 7.00 24.66
C LEU A 294 -11.78 7.45 25.06
N SER A 295 -10.79 7.19 24.22
CA SER A 295 -9.37 7.45 24.50
C SER A 295 -8.68 8.28 23.42
N LEU A 296 -9.43 8.94 22.55
CA LEU A 296 -8.89 9.82 21.50
C LEU A 296 -8.05 10.95 22.08
N GLY A 297 -7.01 11.33 21.36
CA GLY A 297 -6.06 12.37 21.74
C GLY A 297 -5.03 11.94 22.78
N ARG A 298 -5.06 10.67 23.24
CA ARG A 298 -4.11 10.14 24.22
C ARG A 298 -2.95 9.35 23.59
N SER A 299 -3.11 8.92 22.35
CA SER A 299 -2.13 8.16 21.59
C SER A 299 -2.32 8.39 20.09
N ALA A 300 -1.29 8.87 19.40
CA ALA A 300 -1.33 9.07 17.95
C ALA A 300 -1.59 7.75 17.19
N LEU A 301 -1.09 6.64 17.72
CA LEU A 301 -1.34 5.32 17.15
C LEU A 301 -2.81 4.91 17.31
N LEU A 302 -3.44 5.19 18.45
CA LEU A 302 -4.86 4.91 18.65
C LEU A 302 -5.73 5.82 17.79
N ASP A 303 -5.39 7.10 17.67
CA ASP A 303 -6.13 8.05 16.83
C ASP A 303 -6.12 7.60 15.36
N ALA A 304 -4.97 7.18 14.84
CA ALA A 304 -4.86 6.58 13.52
C ALA A 304 -5.61 5.24 13.40
N ALA A 305 -5.68 4.44 14.45
CA ALA A 305 -6.47 3.22 14.48
C ALA A 305 -7.99 3.51 14.44
N PHE A 306 -8.44 4.55 15.13
CA PHE A 306 -9.83 5.02 15.11
C PHE A 306 -10.27 5.45 13.69
N GLU A 307 -9.45 6.23 13.00
CA GLU A 307 -9.71 6.64 11.61
C GLU A 307 -9.86 5.41 10.69
N ARG A 308 -8.99 4.42 10.86
CA ARG A 308 -9.09 3.16 10.10
C ARG A 308 -10.33 2.35 10.46
N ALA A 309 -10.68 2.24 11.72
CA ALA A 309 -11.90 1.57 12.15
C ALA A 309 -13.13 2.21 11.51
N THR A 310 -13.19 3.54 11.47
CA THR A 310 -14.24 4.31 10.80
C THR A 310 -14.32 3.99 9.29
N LEU A 311 -13.18 3.99 8.62
CA LEU A 311 -13.08 3.66 7.19
C LEU A 311 -13.53 2.21 6.91
N TYR A 312 -13.07 1.26 7.72
CA TYR A 312 -13.37 -0.17 7.53
C TYR A 312 -14.85 -0.49 7.81
N ARG A 313 -15.47 0.15 8.80
CA ARG A 313 -16.92 0.07 9.02
C ARG A 313 -17.71 0.56 7.80
N GLY A 314 -17.32 1.70 7.22
CA GLY A 314 -17.93 2.22 6.02
C GLY A 314 -17.77 1.29 4.80
N ARG A 315 -16.59 0.67 4.64
CA ARG A 315 -16.33 -0.32 3.58
C ARG A 315 -17.16 -1.59 3.78
N LEU A 316 -17.17 -2.14 5.00
CA LEU A 316 -17.94 -3.35 5.33
C LEU A 316 -19.44 -3.15 5.09
N LYS A 317 -19.99 -2.00 5.48
CA LYS A 317 -21.38 -1.64 5.20
C LYS A 317 -21.68 -1.70 3.70
N ARG A 318 -20.87 -1.06 2.85
CA ARG A 318 -21.03 -1.06 1.39
C ARG A 318 -20.90 -2.46 0.78
N LEU A 319 -20.00 -3.27 1.28
CA LEU A 319 -19.82 -4.66 0.86
C LEU A 319 -21.04 -5.55 1.23
N LYS A 320 -21.71 -5.27 2.34
CA LYS A 320 -22.93 -5.97 2.78
C LYS A 320 -24.19 -5.56 1.98
N GLU A 321 -24.29 -4.31 1.58
CA GLU A 321 -25.46 -3.76 0.90
C GLU A 321 -25.61 -4.26 -0.54
N ILE A 322 -24.52 -4.57 -1.24
CA ILE A 322 -24.45 -5.15 -2.62
C ILE A 322 -25.40 -4.46 -3.63
N ASN A 323 -25.56 -3.15 -3.53
CA ASN A 323 -26.59 -2.41 -4.25
C ASN A 323 -26.04 -1.44 -5.31
N GLN A 324 -24.71 -1.30 -5.46
CA GLN A 324 -24.14 -0.37 -6.43
C GLN A 324 -24.17 -0.95 -7.85
N PRO A 325 -24.88 -0.32 -8.80
CA PRO A 325 -24.83 -0.70 -10.20
C PRO A 325 -23.45 -0.40 -10.81
N GLY A 326 -23.02 -1.18 -11.79
CA GLY A 326 -21.72 -1.00 -12.45
C GLY A 326 -20.53 -1.52 -11.67
N TYR A 327 -20.76 -2.26 -10.57
CA TYR A 327 -19.69 -2.87 -9.77
C TYR A 327 -19.83 -4.40 -9.71
N SER A 328 -18.67 -5.06 -9.74
CA SER A 328 -18.52 -6.49 -9.43
C SER A 328 -18.19 -6.67 -7.96
N TYR A 329 -18.90 -7.57 -7.30
CA TYR A 329 -18.69 -7.95 -5.90
C TYR A 329 -18.06 -9.33 -5.84
N TRP A 330 -16.88 -9.42 -5.29
CA TRP A 330 -16.14 -10.67 -5.23
C TRP A 330 -15.43 -10.86 -3.90
N TYR A 331 -15.07 -12.09 -3.60
CA TYR A 331 -14.22 -12.42 -2.47
C TYR A 331 -13.11 -13.37 -2.91
N GLU A 332 -12.03 -13.34 -2.17
CA GLU A 332 -10.90 -14.24 -2.34
C GLU A 332 -10.44 -14.71 -0.96
N CYS A 333 -10.06 -15.99 -0.85
CA CYS A 333 -9.51 -16.53 0.38
C CYS A 333 -8.24 -17.33 0.10
N THR A 334 -7.26 -17.14 0.99
CA THR A 334 -6.04 -17.95 1.07
C THR A 334 -6.12 -18.83 2.33
N SER A 335 -5.09 -19.62 2.63
CA SER A 335 -5.07 -20.42 3.86
C SER A 335 -5.21 -19.59 5.15
N ARG A 336 -4.76 -18.34 5.14
CA ARG A 336 -4.72 -17.49 6.34
C ARG A 336 -5.53 -16.21 6.23
N HIS A 337 -5.84 -15.78 5.02
CA HIS A 337 -6.42 -14.45 4.77
C HIS A 337 -7.61 -14.52 3.85
N PHE A 338 -8.46 -13.51 3.96
CA PHE A 338 -9.52 -13.22 2.99
C PHE A 338 -9.47 -11.78 2.54
N THR A 339 -10.11 -11.52 1.39
CA THR A 339 -10.41 -10.19 0.88
C THR A 339 -11.84 -10.18 0.38
N LEU A 340 -12.62 -9.22 0.82
CA LEU A 340 -13.93 -8.88 0.26
C LEU A 340 -13.76 -7.61 -0.55
N ALA A 341 -14.28 -7.56 -1.77
CA ALA A 341 -14.06 -6.42 -2.65
C ALA A 341 -15.28 -6.10 -3.52
N LEU A 342 -15.38 -4.82 -3.85
CA LEU A 342 -16.20 -4.33 -4.94
C LEU A 342 -15.30 -3.54 -5.91
N THR A 343 -15.39 -3.87 -7.19
CA THR A 343 -14.59 -3.25 -8.24
C THR A 343 -15.48 -2.73 -9.36
N PRO A 344 -15.20 -1.55 -9.93
CA PRO A 344 -15.95 -1.04 -11.07
C PRO A 344 -15.79 -1.99 -12.27
N LEU A 345 -16.84 -2.19 -13.03
CA LEU A 345 -16.83 -3.01 -14.25
C LEU A 345 -16.12 -2.30 -15.41
N THR A 346 -16.11 -0.99 -15.40
CA THR A 346 -15.39 -0.14 -16.37
C THR A 346 -14.58 0.91 -15.63
N VAL A 347 -13.31 1.07 -16.04
CA VAL A 347 -12.40 2.11 -15.51
C VAL A 347 -12.07 3.19 -16.54
N ALA A 348 -12.63 3.08 -17.75
CA ALA A 348 -12.32 3.98 -18.86
C ALA A 348 -12.87 5.42 -18.67
N GLU A 349 -13.82 5.60 -17.75
CA GLU A 349 -14.45 6.90 -17.44
C GLU A 349 -13.94 7.49 -16.10
N LYS A 350 -13.00 6.82 -15.46
CA LYS A 350 -12.35 7.22 -14.20
C LYS A 350 -10.95 7.75 -14.50
#